data_4e566006ac370c5040e568086bcceaad
#
_entry.id   4e566006ac370c5040e568086bcceaad
#
_cell.length_a   1.000
_cell.length_b   1.000
_cell.length_c   1.000
_cell.angle_alpha   90.00
_cell.angle_beta   90.00
_cell.angle_gamma   90.00
#
_symmetry.space_group_name_H-M   'P 1'
#
loop_
_entity.id
_entity.type
_entity.pdbx_description
1 polymer ?
#
loop_
_entity_poly.entity_id
_entity_poly.type
_entity_poly.pdbx_seq_one_letter_code
_entity_poly.pdbx_strand_id
1 'polypeptide(L)'
;MKRMISACLRFEAPDLWLAVPAALFPVLVVEVTALMIAATEDDPEALVLLPGVGMILTVVLCCVLGVVYLCSDFPLLLQFSASRRGLLAGLCLHILRMTVLAEVIAAAATMALGAVNHGFFPRFAVGELWRGIPVFVWPVCAVLPVLVGLVWAGVLTRFGRTGGWVLYFLLIGGCFSVDKWLHPLAEQPWMVVFPVGMLAALAVCGAKWLMKAAVK
;
A
#
# COMPACT_ATOMS: atom_id res chain seq x y z
N MET A 1 26.71 -6.56 -4.03
CA MET A 1 25.38 -6.09 -3.60
C MET A 1 24.91 -4.85 -4.36
N LYS A 2 25.64 -3.71 -4.30
CA LYS A 2 25.23 -2.44 -4.98
C LYS A 2 24.92 -2.61 -6.50
N ARG A 3 25.79 -3.28 -7.26
CA ARG A 3 25.58 -3.53 -8.71
C ARG A 3 24.30 -4.33 -8.99
N MET A 4 23.94 -5.28 -8.13
CA MET A 4 22.78 -6.11 -8.30
C MET A 4 21.47 -5.36 -7.99
N ILE A 5 21.46 -4.54 -6.93
CA ILE A 5 20.35 -3.63 -6.64
C ILE A 5 20.12 -2.69 -7.83
N SER A 6 21.20 -2.09 -8.36
CA SER A 6 21.12 -1.21 -9.52
C SER A 6 20.62 -1.92 -10.79
N ALA A 7 21.01 -3.18 -11.01
CA ALA A 7 20.53 -3.96 -12.14
C ALA A 7 19.03 -4.30 -12.00
N CYS A 8 18.61 -4.75 -10.81
CA CYS A 8 17.21 -5.00 -10.50
C CYS A 8 16.35 -3.74 -10.71
N LEU A 9 16.76 -2.60 -10.18
CA LEU A 9 16.05 -1.34 -10.34
C LEU A 9 15.96 -0.86 -11.79
N ARG A 10 16.94 -1.16 -12.63
CA ARG A 10 16.88 -0.84 -14.07
C ARG A 10 15.96 -1.79 -14.82
N PHE A 11 15.93 -3.06 -14.43
CA PHE A 11 15.04 -4.06 -15.02
C PHE A 11 13.58 -3.73 -14.73
N GLU A 12 13.27 -3.38 -13.49
CA GLU A 12 11.93 -3.05 -13.01
C GLU A 12 11.52 -1.58 -13.32
N ALA A 13 12.43 -0.75 -13.83
CA ALA A 13 12.14 0.66 -14.10
C ALA A 13 10.93 0.89 -15.04
N PRO A 14 10.72 0.08 -16.09
CA PRO A 14 9.53 0.21 -16.93
C PRO A 14 8.23 0.08 -16.15
N ASP A 15 8.20 -0.72 -15.09
CA ASP A 15 6.97 -1.01 -14.33
C ASP A 15 6.57 0.11 -13.37
N LEU A 16 7.43 1.13 -13.18
CA LEU A 16 7.08 2.30 -12.38
C LEU A 16 5.85 3.05 -12.92
N TRP A 17 5.55 2.93 -14.21
CA TRP A 17 4.33 3.51 -14.77
C TRP A 17 3.06 2.94 -14.15
N LEU A 18 3.09 1.71 -13.59
CA LEU A 18 1.98 1.09 -12.87
C LEU A 18 1.56 1.89 -11.62
N ALA A 19 2.45 2.74 -11.08
CA ALA A 19 2.10 3.66 -10.01
C ALA A 19 0.99 4.64 -10.43
N VAL A 20 0.93 5.02 -11.71
CA VAL A 20 -0.09 5.95 -12.22
C VAL A 20 -1.50 5.35 -12.14
N PRO A 21 -1.81 4.21 -12.78
CA PRO A 21 -3.13 3.61 -12.64
C PRO A 21 -3.42 3.13 -11.22
N ALA A 22 -2.42 2.67 -10.46
CA ALA A 22 -2.58 2.29 -9.07
C ALA A 22 -3.01 3.45 -8.18
N ALA A 23 -2.59 4.67 -8.48
CA ALA A 23 -3.00 5.88 -7.78
C ALA A 23 -4.32 6.44 -8.31
N LEU A 24 -4.44 6.62 -9.63
CA LEU A 24 -5.57 7.32 -10.22
C LEU A 24 -6.86 6.51 -10.20
N PHE A 25 -6.77 5.19 -10.40
CA PHE A 25 -7.99 4.36 -10.46
C PHE A 25 -8.79 4.40 -9.14
N PRO A 26 -8.22 4.15 -7.95
CA PRO A 26 -8.97 4.25 -6.70
C PRO A 26 -9.49 5.66 -6.44
N VAL A 27 -8.66 6.68 -6.66
CA VAL A 27 -9.05 8.08 -6.44
C VAL A 27 -10.23 8.46 -7.32
N LEU A 28 -10.21 8.14 -8.62
CA LEU A 28 -11.30 8.47 -9.54
C LEU A 28 -12.58 7.69 -9.23
N VAL A 29 -12.47 6.40 -8.90
CA VAL A 29 -13.65 5.59 -8.53
C VAL A 29 -14.34 6.17 -7.31
N VAL A 30 -13.56 6.51 -6.28
CA VAL A 30 -14.10 7.07 -5.05
C VAL A 30 -14.67 8.47 -5.29
N GLU A 31 -14.02 9.28 -6.11
CA GLU A 31 -14.52 10.62 -6.46
C GLU A 31 -15.87 10.57 -7.19
N VAL A 32 -15.98 9.70 -8.19
CA VAL A 32 -17.27 9.50 -8.90
C VAL A 32 -18.35 9.04 -7.92
N THR A 33 -18.02 8.13 -6.99
CA THR A 33 -18.95 7.66 -5.96
C THR A 33 -19.37 8.80 -5.04
N ALA A 34 -18.42 9.64 -4.61
CA ALA A 34 -18.69 10.80 -3.75
C ALA A 34 -19.62 11.81 -4.43
N LEU A 35 -19.37 12.10 -5.71
CA LEU A 35 -20.23 12.98 -6.51
C LEU A 35 -21.64 12.40 -6.70
N MET A 36 -21.76 11.07 -6.90
CA MET A 36 -23.06 10.41 -7.00
C MET A 36 -23.83 10.51 -5.68
N ILE A 37 -23.20 10.26 -4.54
CA ILE A 37 -23.83 10.36 -3.22
C ILE A 37 -24.27 11.81 -2.97
N ALA A 38 -23.37 12.77 -3.20
CA ALA A 38 -23.69 14.19 -2.99
C ALA A 38 -24.85 14.67 -3.87
N ALA A 39 -24.99 14.10 -5.08
CA ALA A 39 -26.10 14.45 -5.99
C ALA A 39 -27.42 13.76 -5.63
N THR A 40 -27.40 12.59 -4.98
CA THR A 40 -28.60 11.82 -4.68
C THR A 40 -29.12 12.04 -3.26
N GLU A 41 -28.25 12.19 -2.29
CA GLU A 41 -28.61 12.25 -0.87
C GLU A 41 -28.50 13.67 -0.29
N ASP A 42 -28.05 14.63 -1.09
CA ASP A 42 -27.79 16.03 -0.66
C ASP A 42 -26.84 16.09 0.57
N ASP A 43 -25.98 15.05 0.70
CA ASP A 43 -25.03 14.90 1.81
C ASP A 43 -23.63 15.39 1.41
N PRO A 44 -23.27 16.58 1.89
CA PRO A 44 -21.98 17.18 1.59
C PRO A 44 -20.79 16.49 2.26
N GLU A 45 -20.99 15.78 3.36
CA GLU A 45 -19.92 15.15 4.13
C GLU A 45 -19.23 14.06 3.33
N ALA A 46 -19.94 13.41 2.39
CA ALA A 46 -19.38 12.41 1.50
C ALA A 46 -18.20 12.95 0.67
N LEU A 47 -18.28 14.18 0.17
CA LEU A 47 -17.20 14.82 -0.60
C LEU A 47 -15.98 15.18 0.25
N VAL A 48 -16.13 15.25 1.57
CA VAL A 48 -15.02 15.54 2.50
C VAL A 48 -14.31 14.25 2.93
N LEU A 49 -15.06 13.18 3.21
CA LEU A 49 -14.53 11.94 3.78
C LEU A 49 -14.01 10.96 2.72
N LEU A 50 -14.73 10.82 1.61
CA LEU A 50 -14.43 9.81 0.57
C LEU A 50 -13.06 9.98 -0.10
N PRO A 51 -12.52 11.18 -0.36
CA PRO A 51 -11.16 11.32 -0.89
C PRO A 51 -10.08 10.62 -0.05
N GLY A 52 -10.24 10.58 1.28
CA GLY A 52 -9.38 9.82 2.19
C GLY A 52 -9.44 8.31 1.93
N VAL A 53 -10.63 7.79 1.62
CA VAL A 53 -10.81 6.38 1.24
C VAL A 53 -10.07 6.04 -0.05
N GLY A 54 -10.06 6.93 -1.04
CA GLY A 54 -9.30 6.76 -2.29
C GLY A 54 -7.80 6.58 -2.05
N MET A 55 -7.24 7.33 -1.11
CA MET A 55 -5.83 7.18 -0.72
C MET A 55 -5.55 5.86 -0.01
N ILE A 56 -6.43 5.44 0.92
CA ILE A 56 -6.32 4.13 1.59
C ILE A 56 -6.36 3.00 0.56
N LEU A 57 -7.28 3.06 -0.40
CA LEU A 57 -7.38 2.07 -1.47
C LEU A 57 -6.14 2.06 -2.37
N THR A 58 -5.50 3.21 -2.60
CA THR A 58 -4.21 3.29 -3.30
C THR A 58 -3.14 2.48 -2.57
N VAL A 59 -3.02 2.66 -1.25
CA VAL A 59 -2.06 1.89 -0.43
C VAL A 59 -2.38 0.39 -0.46
N VAL A 60 -3.66 0.01 -0.36
CA VAL A 60 -4.10 -1.39 -0.46
C VAL A 60 -3.72 -1.99 -1.81
N LEU A 61 -3.92 -1.27 -2.90
CA LEU A 61 -3.54 -1.73 -4.24
C LEU A 61 -2.01 -1.86 -4.36
N CYS A 62 -1.25 -0.94 -3.80
CA CYS A 62 0.21 -1.06 -3.71
C CYS A 62 0.65 -2.28 -2.88
N CYS A 63 -0.09 -2.64 -1.81
CA CYS A 63 0.17 -3.88 -1.06
C CYS A 63 -0.04 -5.12 -1.93
N VAL A 64 -1.11 -5.15 -2.73
CA VAL A 64 -1.37 -6.25 -3.67
C VAL A 64 -0.24 -6.35 -4.71
N LEU A 65 0.17 -5.25 -5.30
CA LEU A 65 1.29 -5.21 -6.24
C LEU A 65 2.60 -5.67 -5.58
N GLY A 66 2.87 -5.23 -4.35
CA GLY A 66 4.04 -5.67 -3.58
C GLY A 66 4.06 -7.19 -3.34
N VAL A 67 2.90 -7.79 -3.06
CA VAL A 67 2.75 -9.26 -2.98
C VAL A 67 3.04 -9.91 -4.32
N VAL A 68 2.49 -9.38 -5.42
CA VAL A 68 2.70 -9.91 -6.78
C VAL A 68 4.17 -9.88 -7.13
N TYR A 69 4.86 -8.75 -6.97
CA TYR A 69 6.30 -8.63 -7.26
C TYR A 69 7.15 -9.63 -6.46
N LEU A 70 6.87 -9.79 -5.17
CA LEU A 70 7.65 -10.71 -4.35
C LEU A 70 7.29 -12.18 -4.56
N CYS A 71 6.08 -12.49 -5.02
CA CYS A 71 5.65 -13.87 -5.27
C CYS A 71 6.02 -14.36 -6.69
N SER A 72 5.95 -13.48 -7.72
CA SER A 72 6.22 -13.83 -9.12
C SER A 72 7.64 -13.50 -9.54
N ASP A 73 8.10 -12.28 -9.29
CA ASP A 73 9.35 -11.80 -9.88
C ASP A 73 10.57 -12.24 -9.08
N PHE A 74 10.45 -12.37 -7.75
CA PHE A 74 11.55 -12.85 -6.93
C PHE A 74 12.00 -14.27 -7.34
N PRO A 75 11.13 -15.29 -7.48
CA PRO A 75 11.52 -16.61 -7.97
C PRO A 75 12.05 -16.59 -9.40
N LEU A 76 11.44 -15.79 -10.29
CA LEU A 76 11.86 -15.66 -11.68
C LEU A 76 13.27 -15.09 -11.79
N LEU A 77 13.50 -13.95 -11.16
CA LEU A 77 14.79 -13.27 -11.19
C LEU A 77 15.88 -14.03 -10.45
N LEU A 78 15.49 -14.87 -9.48
CA LEU A 78 16.43 -15.71 -8.76
C LEU A 78 17.15 -16.72 -9.68
N GLN A 79 16.52 -17.13 -10.76
CA GLN A 79 17.13 -18.05 -11.76
C GLN A 79 18.30 -17.37 -12.49
N PHE A 80 18.27 -16.04 -12.61
CA PHE A 80 19.28 -15.26 -13.33
C PHE A 80 20.28 -14.56 -12.40
N SER A 81 20.10 -14.63 -11.08
CA SER A 81 20.89 -13.83 -10.14
C SER A 81 21.76 -14.67 -9.21
N ALA A 82 22.98 -14.18 -9.00
CA ALA A 82 23.94 -14.82 -8.09
C ALA A 82 23.71 -14.50 -6.60
N SER A 83 22.97 -13.43 -6.26
CA SER A 83 22.82 -12.94 -4.88
C SER A 83 21.35 -12.70 -4.50
N ARG A 84 20.78 -13.62 -3.72
CA ARG A 84 19.42 -13.53 -3.17
C ARG A 84 19.16 -12.26 -2.37
N ARG A 85 20.16 -11.85 -1.54
CA ARG A 85 20.05 -10.65 -0.71
C ARG A 85 19.99 -9.37 -1.54
N GLY A 86 20.81 -9.30 -2.60
CA GLY A 86 20.82 -8.15 -3.49
C GLY A 86 19.53 -8.03 -4.29
N LEU A 87 18.98 -9.14 -4.75
CA LEU A 87 17.72 -9.19 -5.47
C LEU A 87 16.55 -8.79 -4.56
N LEU A 88 16.42 -9.39 -3.38
CA LEU A 88 15.36 -9.07 -2.44
C LEU A 88 15.38 -7.59 -2.06
N ALA A 89 16.57 -7.05 -1.76
CA ALA A 89 16.73 -5.64 -1.46
C ALA A 89 16.36 -4.74 -2.66
N GLY A 90 16.68 -5.15 -3.88
CA GLY A 90 16.32 -4.43 -5.10
C GLY A 90 14.80 -4.37 -5.30
N LEU A 91 14.10 -5.50 -5.16
CA LEU A 91 12.64 -5.56 -5.26
C LEU A 91 11.95 -4.77 -4.14
N CYS A 92 12.40 -4.90 -2.90
CA CYS A 92 11.86 -4.08 -1.80
C CYS A 92 12.01 -2.57 -2.08
N LEU A 93 13.16 -2.15 -2.61
CA LEU A 93 13.38 -0.75 -2.97
C LEU A 93 12.52 -0.32 -4.18
N HIS A 94 12.29 -1.22 -5.15
CA HIS A 94 11.40 -0.96 -6.27
C HIS A 94 9.96 -0.74 -5.79
N ILE A 95 9.44 -1.65 -4.96
CA ILE A 95 8.09 -1.55 -4.38
C ILE A 95 7.95 -0.23 -3.59
N LEU A 96 8.95 0.12 -2.77
CA LEU A 96 8.95 1.37 -2.02
C LEU A 96 8.89 2.60 -2.95
N ARG A 97 9.69 2.63 -4.01
CA ARG A 97 9.67 3.73 -5.00
C ARG A 97 8.33 3.83 -5.71
N MET A 98 7.77 2.71 -6.14
CA MET A 98 6.46 2.64 -6.78
C MET A 98 5.37 3.16 -5.83
N THR A 99 5.38 2.74 -4.56
CA THR A 99 4.40 3.17 -3.56
C THR A 99 4.51 4.68 -3.29
N VAL A 100 5.70 5.20 -3.04
CA VAL A 100 5.91 6.64 -2.84
C VAL A 100 5.42 7.45 -4.04
N LEU A 101 5.70 6.98 -5.25
CA LEU A 101 5.22 7.64 -6.47
C LEU A 101 3.69 7.60 -6.56
N ALA A 102 3.07 6.46 -6.26
CA ALA A 102 1.62 6.31 -6.24
C ALA A 102 0.96 7.22 -5.19
N GLU A 103 1.51 7.30 -3.98
CA GLU A 103 1.02 8.19 -2.93
C GLU A 103 1.09 9.67 -3.34
N VAL A 104 2.21 10.09 -3.93
CA VAL A 104 2.37 11.48 -4.42
C VAL A 104 1.36 11.79 -5.52
N ILE A 105 1.15 10.86 -6.47
CA ILE A 105 0.17 11.03 -7.55
C ILE A 105 -1.25 11.06 -6.99
N ALA A 106 -1.59 10.14 -6.07
CA ALA A 106 -2.90 10.10 -5.43
C ALA A 106 -3.18 11.38 -4.64
N ALA A 107 -2.20 11.87 -3.88
CA ALA A 107 -2.28 13.12 -3.16
C ALA A 107 -2.53 14.31 -4.10
N ALA A 108 -1.73 14.43 -5.17
CA ALA A 108 -1.87 15.50 -6.15
C ALA A 108 -3.24 15.44 -6.86
N ALA A 109 -3.70 14.24 -7.24
CA ALA A 109 -5.00 14.04 -7.87
C ALA A 109 -6.15 14.43 -6.92
N THR A 110 -6.10 13.98 -5.67
CA THR A 110 -7.11 14.32 -4.65
C THR A 110 -7.14 15.84 -4.39
N MET A 111 -6.00 16.50 -4.33
CA MET A 111 -5.94 17.96 -4.17
C MET A 111 -6.52 18.68 -5.39
N ALA A 112 -6.21 18.22 -6.61
CA ALA A 112 -6.72 18.81 -7.84
C ALA A 112 -8.24 18.65 -7.96
N LEU A 113 -8.76 17.45 -7.70
CA LEU A 113 -10.20 17.18 -7.68
C LEU A 113 -10.92 17.98 -6.60
N GLY A 114 -10.34 18.08 -5.41
CA GLY A 114 -10.85 18.90 -4.34
C GLY A 114 -10.93 20.39 -4.69
N ALA A 115 -9.94 20.92 -5.41
CA ALA A 115 -9.99 22.31 -5.90
C ALA A 115 -11.09 22.52 -6.94
N VAL A 116 -11.29 21.52 -7.84
CA VAL A 116 -12.39 21.54 -8.82
C VAL A 116 -13.73 21.51 -8.10
N ASN A 117 -13.92 20.59 -7.14
CA ASN A 117 -15.16 20.47 -6.37
C ASN A 117 -15.47 21.73 -5.58
N HIS A 118 -14.47 22.38 -5.00
CA HIS A 118 -14.68 23.66 -4.31
C HIS A 118 -15.19 24.75 -5.26
N GLY A 119 -14.79 24.72 -6.53
CA GLY A 119 -15.31 25.65 -7.56
C GLY A 119 -16.80 25.43 -7.85
N PHE A 120 -17.27 24.18 -7.86
CA PHE A 120 -18.68 23.83 -8.08
C PHE A 120 -19.52 23.85 -6.80
N PHE A 121 -18.94 23.52 -5.67
CA PHE A 121 -19.58 23.41 -4.38
C PHE A 121 -18.78 24.21 -3.31
N PRO A 122 -18.89 25.55 -3.27
CA PRO A 122 -18.05 26.39 -2.41
C PRO A 122 -18.25 26.18 -0.91
N ARG A 123 -19.26 25.40 -0.50
CA ARG A 123 -19.52 25.07 0.91
C ARG A 123 -18.57 24.02 1.51
N PHE A 124 -17.75 23.36 0.65
CA PHE A 124 -16.86 22.29 1.09
C PHE A 124 -15.44 22.79 1.38
N ALA A 125 -15.03 22.61 2.63
CA ALA A 125 -13.68 22.95 3.08
C ALA A 125 -12.71 21.79 2.74
N VAL A 126 -12.31 21.69 1.47
CA VAL A 126 -11.42 20.62 0.96
C VAL A 126 -10.03 20.60 1.63
N GLY A 127 -9.62 21.70 2.26
CA GLY A 127 -8.30 21.83 2.87
C GLY A 127 -8.14 21.23 4.27
N GLU A 128 -9.20 20.79 4.93
CA GLU A 128 -9.15 20.34 6.32
C GLU A 128 -8.68 18.88 6.45
N LEU A 129 -9.01 18.03 5.50
CA LEU A 129 -8.65 16.60 5.54
C LEU A 129 -7.14 16.38 5.62
N TRP A 130 -6.36 17.17 4.89
CA TRP A 130 -4.89 17.08 4.86
C TRP A 130 -4.23 17.56 6.14
N ARG A 131 -4.84 18.55 6.82
CA ARG A 131 -4.35 19.08 8.09
C ARG A 131 -4.53 18.11 9.24
N GLY A 132 -5.52 17.21 9.15
CA GLY A 132 -5.80 16.20 10.16
C GLY A 132 -4.90 14.96 10.08
N ILE A 133 -4.20 14.71 8.95
CA ILE A 133 -3.37 13.52 8.80
C ILE A 133 -1.99 13.76 9.44
N PRO A 134 -1.61 13.01 10.49
CA PRO A 134 -0.29 13.12 11.11
C PRO A 134 0.82 12.80 10.10
N VAL A 135 1.90 13.59 10.11
CA VAL A 135 3.03 13.45 9.15
C VAL A 135 3.64 12.06 9.14
N PHE A 136 3.62 11.34 10.27
CA PHE A 136 4.17 9.99 10.37
C PHE A 136 3.36 8.92 9.61
N VAL A 137 2.10 9.20 9.25
CA VAL A 137 1.26 8.26 8.49
C VAL A 137 1.85 8.02 7.10
N TRP A 138 2.38 9.04 6.44
CA TRP A 138 2.93 8.94 5.09
C TRP A 138 4.08 7.93 4.98
N PRO A 139 5.15 8.01 5.78
CA PRO A 139 6.21 7.01 5.72
C PRO A 139 5.73 5.61 6.14
N VAL A 140 4.74 5.49 7.02
CA VAL A 140 4.15 4.19 7.38
C VAL A 140 3.43 3.59 6.17
N CYS A 141 2.59 4.36 5.48
CA CYS A 141 1.89 3.92 4.29
C CYS A 141 2.87 3.55 3.16
N ALA A 142 3.95 4.31 2.98
CA ALA A 142 4.97 4.02 1.97
C ALA A 142 5.70 2.68 2.22
N VAL A 143 5.95 2.32 3.48
CA VAL A 143 6.68 1.08 3.85
C VAL A 143 5.74 -0.12 3.93
N LEU A 144 4.45 0.10 4.19
CA LEU A 144 3.45 -0.96 4.41
C LEU A 144 3.41 -2.01 3.28
N PRO A 145 3.39 -1.66 1.98
CA PRO A 145 3.38 -2.63 0.87
C PRO A 145 4.60 -3.55 0.86
N VAL A 146 5.76 -3.04 1.24
CA VAL A 146 6.98 -3.85 1.35
C VAL A 146 6.84 -4.87 2.48
N LEU A 147 6.35 -4.44 3.65
CA LEU A 147 6.18 -5.32 4.81
C LEU A 147 5.14 -6.41 4.52
N VAL A 148 3.98 -6.03 4.01
CA VAL A 148 2.90 -6.95 3.64
C VAL A 148 3.38 -7.94 2.59
N GLY A 149 4.06 -7.47 1.54
CA GLY A 149 4.62 -8.31 0.49
C GLY A 149 5.62 -9.34 1.03
N LEU A 150 6.52 -8.93 1.92
CA LEU A 150 7.51 -9.84 2.54
C LEU A 150 6.85 -10.91 3.41
N VAL A 151 5.84 -10.53 4.21
CA VAL A 151 5.09 -11.49 5.03
C VAL A 151 4.36 -12.50 4.14
N TRP A 152 3.62 -12.00 3.16
CA TRP A 152 2.80 -12.84 2.30
C TRP A 152 3.64 -13.80 1.46
N ALA A 153 4.65 -13.27 0.75
CA ALA A 153 5.55 -14.09 -0.06
C ALA A 153 6.34 -15.09 0.80
N GLY A 154 6.77 -14.70 2.00
CA GLY A 154 7.45 -15.58 2.94
C GLY A 154 6.56 -16.73 3.42
N VAL A 155 5.31 -16.44 3.77
CA VAL A 155 4.34 -17.45 4.20
C VAL A 155 3.99 -18.41 3.05
N LEU A 156 3.74 -17.88 1.83
CA LEU A 156 3.50 -18.71 0.65
C LEU A 156 4.68 -19.63 0.36
N THR A 157 5.90 -19.12 0.48
CA THR A 157 7.11 -19.91 0.25
C THR A 157 7.30 -21.03 1.28
N ARG A 158 6.94 -20.77 2.55
CA ARG A 158 7.15 -21.72 3.65
C ARG A 158 6.00 -22.72 3.80
N PHE A 159 4.76 -22.26 3.68
CA PHE A 159 3.55 -23.03 4.00
C PHE A 159 2.69 -23.32 2.75
N GLY A 160 3.11 -22.82 1.58
CA GLY A 160 2.39 -23.03 0.33
C GLY A 160 1.00 -22.37 0.33
N ARG A 161 0.09 -22.90 -0.46
CA ARG A 161 -1.26 -22.39 -0.66
C ARG A 161 -2.08 -22.32 0.64
N THR A 162 -1.90 -23.27 1.54
CA THR A 162 -2.61 -23.29 2.84
C THR A 162 -2.25 -22.09 3.69
N GLY A 163 -0.95 -21.73 3.74
CA GLY A 163 -0.53 -20.51 4.46
C GLY A 163 -1.13 -19.24 3.87
N GLY A 164 -1.25 -19.15 2.56
CA GLY A 164 -1.91 -18.04 1.87
C GLY A 164 -3.38 -17.89 2.29
N TRP A 165 -4.12 -18.99 2.36
CA TRP A 165 -5.51 -18.98 2.82
C TRP A 165 -5.64 -18.54 4.28
N VAL A 166 -4.77 -19.03 5.16
CA VAL A 166 -4.77 -18.60 6.57
C VAL A 166 -4.54 -17.09 6.69
N LEU A 167 -3.56 -16.54 5.98
CA LEU A 167 -3.32 -15.10 5.96
C LEU A 167 -4.52 -14.32 5.41
N TYR A 168 -5.15 -14.80 4.36
CA TYR A 168 -6.33 -14.19 3.77
C TYR A 168 -7.49 -14.10 4.78
N PHE A 169 -7.79 -15.20 5.49
CA PHE A 169 -8.83 -15.20 6.51
C PHE A 169 -8.48 -14.34 7.73
N LEU A 170 -7.20 -14.29 8.12
CA LEU A 170 -6.75 -13.38 9.18
C LEU A 170 -6.91 -11.91 8.77
N LEU A 171 -6.61 -11.58 7.52
CA LEU A 171 -6.78 -10.22 6.98
C LEU A 171 -8.27 -9.84 6.97
N ILE A 172 -9.14 -10.71 6.44
CA ILE A 172 -10.59 -10.48 6.45
C ILE A 172 -11.12 -10.32 7.89
N GLY A 173 -10.75 -11.23 8.80
CA GLY A 173 -11.14 -11.14 10.20
C GLY A 173 -10.64 -9.85 10.86
N GLY A 174 -9.44 -9.40 10.51
CA GLY A 174 -8.90 -8.11 10.92
C GLY A 174 -9.74 -6.96 10.41
N CYS A 175 -10.14 -6.97 9.13
CA CYS A 175 -10.99 -5.93 8.54
C CYS A 175 -12.36 -5.84 9.24
N PHE A 176 -12.99 -6.97 9.56
CA PHE A 176 -14.25 -6.96 10.33
C PHE A 176 -14.10 -6.49 11.78
N SER A 177 -12.89 -6.45 12.30
CA SER A 177 -12.59 -5.99 13.66
C SER A 177 -12.10 -4.54 13.69
N VAL A 178 -12.00 -3.87 12.55
CA VAL A 178 -11.40 -2.52 12.41
C VAL A 178 -12.11 -1.51 13.29
N ASP A 179 -13.44 -1.54 13.38
CA ASP A 179 -14.20 -0.59 14.21
C ASP A 179 -13.80 -0.66 15.68
N LYS A 180 -13.46 -1.87 16.18
CA LYS A 180 -13.03 -2.06 17.57
C LYS A 180 -11.63 -1.53 17.84
N TRP A 181 -10.78 -1.42 16.79
CA TRP A 181 -9.39 -0.99 16.92
C TRP A 181 -9.19 0.47 16.54
N LEU A 182 -10.02 1.01 15.64
CA LEU A 182 -9.91 2.40 15.17
C LEU A 182 -10.18 3.41 16.29
N HIS A 183 -11.17 3.18 17.15
CA HIS A 183 -11.51 4.09 18.25
C HIS A 183 -10.33 4.31 19.21
N PRO A 184 -9.73 3.26 19.80
CA PRO A 184 -8.58 3.46 20.69
C PRO A 184 -7.32 3.95 19.95
N LEU A 185 -7.16 3.65 18.64
CA LEU A 185 -6.05 4.17 17.84
C LEU A 185 -6.17 5.66 17.57
N ALA A 186 -7.39 6.18 17.40
CA ALA A 186 -7.64 7.62 17.23
C ALA A 186 -7.33 8.41 18.53
N GLU A 187 -7.62 7.83 19.68
CA GLU A 187 -7.35 8.44 20.98
C GLU A 187 -5.87 8.35 21.39
N GLN A 188 -5.18 7.30 20.97
CA GLN A 188 -3.80 7.03 21.38
C GLN A 188 -2.94 6.64 20.17
N PRO A 189 -2.41 7.61 19.40
CA PRO A 189 -1.68 7.36 18.14
C PRO A 189 -0.42 6.50 18.32
N TRP A 190 0.15 6.41 19.52
CA TRP A 190 1.27 5.52 19.80
C TRP A 190 0.91 4.03 19.70
N MET A 191 -0.37 3.65 19.82
CA MET A 191 -0.82 2.26 19.63
C MET A 191 -0.57 1.74 18.22
N VAL A 192 -0.42 2.61 17.21
CA VAL A 192 -0.04 2.22 15.84
C VAL A 192 1.35 1.58 15.81
N VAL A 193 2.23 1.93 16.74
CA VAL A 193 3.61 1.42 16.79
C VAL A 193 3.63 -0.09 17.02
N PHE A 194 2.69 -0.61 17.82
CA PHE A 194 2.65 -2.04 18.12
C PHE A 194 2.31 -2.91 16.89
N PRO A 195 1.20 -2.70 16.15
CA PRO A 195 0.89 -3.49 14.96
C PRO A 195 1.93 -3.31 13.86
N VAL A 196 2.48 -2.11 13.67
CA VAL A 196 3.56 -1.87 12.69
C VAL A 196 4.83 -2.61 13.10
N GLY A 197 5.20 -2.58 14.37
CA GLY A 197 6.35 -3.32 14.91
C GLY A 197 6.17 -4.84 14.76
N MET A 198 4.99 -5.37 15.04
CA MET A 198 4.66 -6.78 14.82
C MET A 198 4.75 -7.16 13.34
N LEU A 199 4.19 -6.35 12.46
CA LEU A 199 4.27 -6.56 11.02
C LEU A 199 5.72 -6.53 10.52
N ALA A 200 6.54 -5.61 11.03
CA ALA A 200 7.97 -5.54 10.70
C ALA A 200 8.73 -6.80 11.17
N ALA A 201 8.45 -7.32 12.37
CA ALA A 201 9.02 -8.57 12.85
C ALA A 201 8.63 -9.76 11.98
N LEU A 202 7.35 -9.85 11.58
CA LEU A 202 6.87 -10.87 10.66
C LEU A 202 7.51 -10.74 9.26
N ALA A 203 7.70 -9.51 8.76
CA ALA A 203 8.37 -9.26 7.49
C ALA A 203 9.85 -9.72 7.51
N VAL A 204 10.56 -9.53 8.63
CA VAL A 204 11.92 -10.08 8.81
C VAL A 204 11.91 -11.61 8.76
N CYS A 205 10.93 -12.27 9.37
CA CYS A 205 10.76 -13.72 9.25
C CYS A 205 10.47 -14.13 7.81
N GLY A 206 9.56 -13.44 7.12
CA GLY A 206 9.24 -13.66 5.71
C GLY A 206 10.46 -13.53 4.81
N ALA A 207 11.26 -12.47 4.98
CA ALA A 207 12.52 -12.27 4.26
C ALA A 207 13.51 -13.42 4.50
N LYS A 208 13.62 -13.91 5.74
CA LYS A 208 14.47 -15.08 6.05
C LYS A 208 13.99 -16.35 5.34
N TRP A 209 12.68 -16.57 5.25
CA TRP A 209 12.11 -17.72 4.53
C TRP A 209 12.36 -17.62 3.02
N LEU A 210 12.14 -16.45 2.42
CA LEU A 210 12.46 -16.20 1.02
C LEU A 210 13.94 -16.43 0.71
N MET A 211 14.84 -15.99 1.56
CA MET A 211 16.28 -16.22 1.39
C MET A 211 16.68 -17.69 1.50
N LYS A 212 15.92 -18.50 2.25
CA LYS A 212 16.18 -19.96 2.43
C LYS A 212 15.44 -20.81 1.42
N ALA A 213 14.50 -20.24 0.65
CA ALA A 213 13.74 -20.98 -0.35
C ALA A 213 14.67 -21.64 -1.38
N ALA A 214 14.49 -22.94 -1.57
CA ALA A 214 15.14 -23.64 -2.66
C ALA A 214 14.44 -23.26 -3.98
N VAL A 215 15.22 -22.94 -5.01
CA VAL A 215 14.69 -22.84 -6.37
C VAL A 215 14.38 -24.28 -6.80
N LYS A 216 13.10 -24.58 -6.96
CA LYS A 216 12.64 -25.83 -7.55
C LYS A 216 12.50 -25.67 -9.05
#